data_aa1b06d139bef5d9d4242e71b9b00c72
#
_entry.id   aa1b06d139bef5d9d4242e71b9b00c72
#
_cell.length_a   1.000
_cell.length_b   1.000
_cell.length_c   1.000
_cell.angle_alpha   90.00
_cell.angle_beta   90.00
_cell.angle_gamma   90.00
#
_symmetry.space_group_name_H-M   'P 1'
#
loop_
_entity.id
_entity.type
_entity.pdbx_description
1 polymer ?
#
loop_
_entity_poly.entity_id
_entity_poly.type
_entity_poly.pdbx_seq_one_letter_code
_entity_poly.pdbx_strand_id
1 'polypeptide(L)'
;LDLNTSLKQGESIEITTPFRVKIPSGRFSRLGHIGQSYQITQWFPKPAVYDEDGWHPMPYLNQGEFYSEYGKYDVSITLPENYVLMATGDLQNQEEIEFLNEKVKLTEKLIAENKLPVKDSMGKANMVFPKSSEKLKTVRFKQENVHDFAWFADKRYHVLKGEIQLPSSEKTVETWALFTNNEAISKKSHVNIVVSKSGNIPVKILTLCP
;
A
#
# COMPACT_ATOMS: atom_id res chain seq x y z
N LEU A 1 16.16 21.96 -7.73
CA LEU A 1 17.41 21.39 -8.22
C LEU A 1 17.77 22.07 -9.50
N ASP A 2 18.93 22.76 -9.50
CA ASP A 2 19.45 23.40 -10.71
C ASP A 2 20.26 22.36 -11.51
N LEU A 3 19.90 22.19 -12.77
CA LEU A 3 20.62 21.31 -13.68
C LEU A 3 21.80 22.06 -14.31
N ASN A 4 22.96 21.41 -14.39
CA ASN A 4 24.15 22.01 -15.01
C ASN A 4 23.95 22.25 -16.53
N THR A 5 23.01 21.52 -17.14
CA THR A 5 22.66 21.63 -18.55
C THR A 5 21.14 21.56 -18.69
N SER A 6 20.56 22.40 -19.52
CA SER A 6 19.14 22.37 -19.82
C SER A 6 18.76 21.08 -20.54
N LEU A 7 17.68 20.46 -20.10
CA LEU A 7 17.11 19.27 -20.74
C LEU A 7 16.30 19.69 -21.97
N LYS A 8 16.60 19.14 -23.12
CA LYS A 8 15.84 19.39 -24.34
C LYS A 8 14.68 18.42 -24.48
N GLN A 9 13.76 18.76 -25.35
CA GLN A 9 12.62 17.87 -25.67
C GLN A 9 13.12 16.49 -26.14
N GLY A 10 12.60 15.42 -25.52
CA GLY A 10 12.98 14.03 -25.81
C GLY A 10 14.23 13.53 -25.08
N GLU A 11 14.93 14.39 -24.35
CA GLU A 11 16.05 13.99 -23.50
C GLU A 11 15.56 13.51 -22.13
N SER A 12 16.36 12.71 -21.46
CA SER A 12 16.10 12.20 -20.10
C SER A 12 17.30 12.46 -19.19
N ILE A 13 17.03 12.58 -17.91
CA ILE A 13 18.04 12.68 -16.87
C ILE A 13 17.76 11.65 -15.77
N GLU A 14 18.82 11.05 -15.26
CA GLU A 14 18.75 10.20 -14.08
C GLU A 14 19.21 10.99 -12.85
N ILE A 15 18.38 10.96 -11.80
CA ILE A 15 18.68 11.59 -10.52
C ILE A 15 18.66 10.53 -9.44
N THR A 16 19.82 10.30 -8.81
CA THR A 16 19.94 9.39 -7.67
C THR A 16 20.15 10.21 -6.40
N THR A 17 19.29 10.02 -5.41
CA THR A 17 19.41 10.72 -4.13
C THR A 17 19.00 9.82 -2.96
N PRO A 18 19.80 9.73 -1.89
CA PRO A 18 19.31 9.16 -0.64
C PRO A 18 18.35 10.15 0.02
N PHE A 19 17.31 9.62 0.65
CA PHE A 19 16.43 10.44 1.47
C PHE A 19 15.99 9.69 2.72
N ARG A 20 15.56 10.43 3.74
CA ARG A 20 15.01 9.90 4.97
C ARG A 20 13.67 10.54 5.26
N VAL A 21 12.65 9.73 5.52
CA VAL A 21 11.35 10.18 5.97
C VAL A 21 11.13 9.73 7.41
N LYS A 22 10.85 10.68 8.31
CA LYS A 22 10.37 10.36 9.65
C LYS A 22 8.86 10.17 9.57
N ILE A 23 8.40 8.93 9.67
CA ILE A 23 6.99 8.59 9.60
C ILE A 23 6.26 9.19 10.81
N PRO A 24 5.24 10.05 10.59
CA PRO A 24 4.50 10.67 11.68
C PRO A 24 3.51 9.69 12.33
N SER A 25 2.88 10.14 13.43
CA SER A 25 1.73 9.43 13.99
C SER A 25 0.55 9.45 13.01
N GLY A 26 -0.05 8.29 12.75
CA GLY A 26 -1.21 8.15 11.85
C GLY A 26 -2.51 8.80 12.35
N ARG A 27 -2.46 9.53 13.49
CA ARG A 27 -3.64 10.23 14.01
C ARG A 27 -3.99 11.50 13.25
N PHE A 28 -3.07 12.03 12.47
CA PHE A 28 -3.19 13.36 11.86
C PHE A 28 -3.28 13.33 10.34
N SER A 29 -2.94 12.22 9.69
CA SER A 29 -2.82 12.16 8.24
C SER A 29 -2.96 10.74 7.71
N ARG A 30 -3.13 10.65 6.39
CA ARG A 30 -3.05 9.41 5.59
C ARG A 30 -1.66 8.78 5.61
N LEU A 31 -0.63 9.58 5.85
CA LEU A 31 0.74 9.11 6.06
C LEU A 31 1.00 8.95 7.54
N GLY A 32 1.26 7.74 8.01
CA GLY A 32 1.61 7.57 9.40
C GLY A 32 1.67 6.14 9.89
N HIS A 33 1.88 6.02 11.20
CA HIS A 33 1.84 4.74 11.89
C HIS A 33 1.05 4.82 13.21
N ILE A 34 0.43 3.71 13.60
CA ILE A 34 -0.17 3.50 14.93
C ILE A 34 0.49 2.27 15.54
N GLY A 35 1.37 2.48 16.51
CA GLY A 35 2.25 1.42 17.00
C GLY A 35 3.12 0.86 15.86
N GLN A 36 2.94 -0.41 15.56
CA GLN A 36 3.67 -1.10 14.48
C GLN A 36 2.78 -1.40 13.25
N SER A 37 1.71 -0.65 13.09
CA SER A 37 0.87 -0.63 11.89
C SER A 37 1.22 0.59 11.06
N TYR A 38 1.49 0.42 9.79
CA TYR A 38 1.98 1.44 8.89
C TYR A 38 1.02 1.64 7.73
N GLN A 39 0.68 2.91 7.48
CA GLN A 39 -0.05 3.37 6.30
C GLN A 39 0.79 4.48 5.66
N ILE A 40 1.40 4.19 4.53
CA ILE A 40 2.43 5.03 3.95
C ILE A 40 2.01 5.48 2.56
N THR A 41 1.58 6.73 2.49
CA THR A 41 1.18 7.40 1.26
C THR A 41 2.01 8.68 1.10
N GLN A 42 2.30 9.11 -0.12
CA GLN A 42 2.96 10.40 -0.38
C GLN A 42 4.27 10.59 0.42
N TRP A 43 5.11 9.57 0.43
CA TRP A 43 6.24 9.43 1.36
C TRP A 43 7.60 9.72 0.74
N PHE A 44 7.70 9.78 -0.57
CA PHE A 44 8.95 9.97 -1.32
C PHE A 44 8.98 11.31 -2.04
N PRO A 45 10.17 11.88 -2.33
CA PRO A 45 10.27 13.10 -3.10
C PRO A 45 9.81 12.86 -4.53
N LYS A 46 8.92 13.72 -5.03
CA LYS A 46 8.40 13.70 -6.39
C LYS A 46 8.91 14.88 -7.17
N PRO A 47 9.17 14.76 -8.48
CA PRO A 47 9.32 15.92 -9.34
C PRO A 47 8.06 16.78 -9.29
N ALA A 48 8.22 18.10 -9.25
CA ALA A 48 7.10 18.99 -9.48
C ALA A 48 6.63 18.87 -10.92
N VAL A 49 5.32 19.02 -11.15
CA VAL A 49 4.78 19.09 -12.50
C VAL A 49 5.20 20.39 -13.16
N TYR A 50 5.53 20.34 -14.43
CA TYR A 50 5.81 21.48 -15.29
C TYR A 50 4.83 21.46 -16.46
N ASP A 51 4.03 22.51 -16.59
CA ASP A 51 3.08 22.65 -17.68
C ASP A 51 3.14 24.07 -18.30
N GLU A 52 2.10 24.51 -18.99
CA GLU A 52 2.07 25.83 -19.66
C GLU A 52 2.15 27.02 -18.69
N ASP A 53 1.72 26.82 -17.44
CA ASP A 53 1.81 27.82 -16.37
C ASP A 53 3.14 27.76 -15.59
N GLY A 54 4.02 26.79 -15.90
CA GLY A 54 5.34 26.60 -15.30
C GLY A 54 5.38 25.49 -14.25
N TRP A 55 6.25 25.67 -13.24
CA TRP A 55 6.48 24.69 -12.18
C TRP A 55 5.41 24.78 -11.09
N HIS A 56 4.86 23.61 -10.71
CA HIS A 56 3.86 23.47 -9.63
C HIS A 56 4.48 22.78 -8.38
N PRO A 57 5.32 23.44 -7.60
CA PRO A 57 5.85 22.88 -6.38
C PRO A 57 4.77 22.89 -5.29
N MET A 58 4.17 21.74 -5.03
CA MET A 58 3.13 21.62 -4.01
C MET A 58 3.68 21.07 -2.70
N PRO A 59 3.61 21.82 -1.59
CA PRO A 59 3.93 21.31 -0.27
C PRO A 59 2.84 20.34 0.22
N TYR A 60 3.11 19.59 1.28
CA TYR A 60 2.10 18.80 1.96
C TYR A 60 1.07 19.72 2.62
N LEU A 61 -0.19 19.62 2.20
CA LEU A 61 -1.29 20.48 2.68
C LEU A 61 -2.26 19.66 3.54
N ASN A 62 -2.98 20.36 4.43
CA ASN A 62 -4.04 19.75 5.26
C ASN A 62 -5.22 19.26 4.42
N GLN A 63 -5.48 19.88 3.30
CA GLN A 63 -6.55 19.54 2.36
C GLN A 63 -6.03 19.65 0.92
N GLY A 64 -6.62 18.85 0.03
CA GLY A 64 -6.23 18.77 -1.36
C GLY A 64 -5.36 17.55 -1.66
N GLU A 65 -5.17 17.29 -2.93
CA GLU A 65 -4.32 16.22 -3.45
C GLU A 65 -3.09 16.82 -4.12
N PHE A 66 -2.01 16.05 -4.19
CA PHE A 66 -0.83 16.47 -4.92
C PHE A 66 -1.11 16.47 -6.43
N TYR A 67 -0.65 17.51 -7.10
CA TYR A 67 -0.50 17.51 -8.53
C TYR A 67 0.74 16.70 -8.90
N SER A 68 0.57 15.59 -9.60
CA SER A 68 1.65 14.66 -9.94
C SER A 68 1.42 14.07 -11.32
N GLU A 69 2.49 13.97 -12.09
CA GLU A 69 2.48 13.27 -13.36
C GLU A 69 2.38 11.75 -13.16
N TYR A 70 1.88 11.10 -14.20
CA TYR A 70 1.90 9.64 -14.27
C TYR A 70 3.32 9.14 -14.52
N GLY A 71 3.67 8.08 -13.83
CA GLY A 71 5.00 7.50 -13.90
C GLY A 71 4.98 5.98 -13.82
N LYS A 72 6.19 5.44 -13.90
CA LYS A 72 6.48 4.02 -13.71
C LYS A 72 7.20 3.86 -12.37
N TYR A 73 6.70 2.94 -11.56
CA TYR A 73 7.24 2.64 -10.24
C TYR A 73 7.80 1.23 -10.20
N ASP A 74 9.00 1.10 -9.65
CA ASP A 74 9.67 -0.16 -9.35
C ASP A 74 10.25 -0.04 -7.94
N VAL A 75 9.54 -0.56 -6.95
CA VAL A 75 9.80 -0.28 -5.55
C VAL A 75 10.08 -1.57 -4.79
N SER A 76 11.21 -1.60 -4.08
CA SER A 76 11.59 -2.68 -3.18
C SER A 76 11.51 -2.20 -1.73
N ILE A 77 10.77 -2.93 -0.90
CA ILE A 77 10.53 -2.61 0.51
C ILE A 77 11.13 -3.71 1.37
N THR A 78 12.08 -3.34 2.25
CA THR A 78 12.71 -4.26 3.19
C THR A 78 12.16 -4.06 4.59
N LEU A 79 11.64 -5.12 5.19
CA LEU A 79 11.02 -5.10 6.52
C LEU A 79 11.14 -6.47 7.20
N PRO A 80 10.83 -6.60 8.52
CA PRO A 80 10.81 -7.91 9.17
C PRO A 80 9.87 -8.90 8.46
N GLU A 81 10.33 -10.15 8.29
CA GLU A 81 9.67 -11.16 7.44
C GLU A 81 8.22 -11.46 7.85
N ASN A 82 7.86 -11.27 9.13
CA ASN A 82 6.53 -11.55 9.65
C ASN A 82 5.49 -10.44 9.43
N TYR A 83 5.85 -9.33 8.77
CA TYR A 83 4.87 -8.36 8.33
C TYR A 83 4.09 -8.86 7.11
N VAL A 84 2.80 -8.60 7.11
CA VAL A 84 1.98 -8.65 5.91
C VAL A 84 2.09 -7.29 5.25
N LEU A 85 2.56 -7.27 4.02
CA LEU A 85 2.80 -6.07 3.23
C LEU A 85 1.97 -6.09 1.96
N MET A 86 1.33 -4.97 1.65
CA MET A 86 0.69 -4.74 0.37
C MET A 86 1.00 -3.32 -0.10
N ALA A 87 1.16 -3.14 -1.40
CA ALA A 87 1.52 -1.85 -2.00
C ALA A 87 0.85 -1.65 -3.36
N THR A 88 0.99 -0.45 -3.89
CA THR A 88 0.61 -0.15 -5.28
C THR A 88 1.40 -1.04 -6.24
N GLY A 89 0.70 -1.66 -7.20
CA GLY A 89 1.30 -2.43 -8.27
C GLY A 89 1.33 -3.93 -8.05
N ASP A 90 1.94 -4.59 -9.01
CA ASP A 90 2.02 -6.05 -9.06
C ASP A 90 3.20 -6.56 -8.23
N LEU A 91 2.91 -7.46 -7.30
CA LEU A 91 3.90 -8.15 -6.48
C LEU A 91 4.77 -9.06 -7.34
N GLN A 92 6.09 -8.93 -7.22
CA GLN A 92 7.06 -9.62 -8.06
C GLN A 92 7.66 -10.88 -7.41
N ASN A 93 7.57 -11.03 -6.08
CA ASN A 93 8.21 -12.12 -5.34
C ASN A 93 7.25 -13.30 -5.18
N GLN A 94 7.59 -14.44 -5.73
CA GLN A 94 6.78 -15.66 -5.65
C GLN A 94 6.60 -16.14 -4.19
N GLU A 95 7.65 -16.07 -3.38
CA GLU A 95 7.61 -16.46 -1.96
C GLU A 95 6.63 -15.58 -1.15
N GLU A 96 6.53 -14.30 -1.47
CA GLU A 96 5.56 -13.42 -0.82
C GLU A 96 4.12 -13.70 -1.27
N ILE A 97 3.91 -14.05 -2.55
CA ILE A 97 2.61 -14.51 -3.04
C ILE A 97 2.16 -15.76 -2.29
N GLU A 98 3.04 -16.71 -2.09
CA GLU A 98 2.78 -17.93 -1.33
C GLU A 98 2.45 -17.62 0.13
N PHE A 99 3.23 -16.75 0.79
CA PHE A 99 2.98 -16.28 2.15
C PHE A 99 1.59 -15.61 2.27
N LEU A 100 1.22 -14.75 1.33
CA LEU A 100 -0.10 -14.11 1.32
C LEU A 100 -1.22 -15.12 1.09
N ASN A 101 -1.04 -16.11 0.21
CA ASN A 101 -2.04 -17.17 -0.01
C ASN A 101 -2.22 -18.06 1.23
N GLU A 102 -1.17 -18.30 2.01
CA GLU A 102 -1.29 -18.98 3.30
C GLU A 102 -2.09 -18.16 4.31
N LYS A 103 -1.87 -16.83 4.34
CA LYS A 103 -2.68 -15.91 5.16
C LYS A 103 -4.14 -15.92 4.75
N VAL A 104 -4.46 -15.98 3.45
CA VAL A 104 -5.84 -16.11 2.95
C VAL A 104 -6.47 -17.38 3.50
N LYS A 105 -5.83 -18.54 3.31
CA LYS A 105 -6.34 -19.84 3.80
C LYS A 105 -6.61 -19.81 5.31
N LEU A 106 -5.68 -19.22 6.09
CA LEU A 106 -5.86 -19.07 7.54
C LEU A 106 -7.06 -18.20 7.87
N THR A 107 -7.24 -17.08 7.18
CA THR A 107 -8.35 -16.15 7.39
C THR A 107 -9.69 -16.80 7.07
N GLU A 108 -9.80 -17.49 5.93
CA GLU A 108 -10.99 -18.23 5.51
C GLU A 108 -11.36 -19.32 6.52
N LYS A 109 -10.38 -20.06 7.04
CA LYS A 109 -10.59 -21.05 8.10
C LYS A 109 -11.15 -20.41 9.36
N LEU A 110 -10.59 -19.28 9.81
CA LEU A 110 -11.07 -18.56 10.99
C LEU A 110 -12.51 -18.06 10.81
N ILE A 111 -12.86 -17.61 9.60
CA ILE A 111 -14.25 -17.22 9.25
C ILE A 111 -15.19 -18.43 9.31
N ALA A 112 -14.83 -19.52 8.66
CA ALA A 112 -15.65 -20.74 8.63
C ALA A 112 -15.90 -21.33 10.03
N GLU A 113 -14.92 -21.21 10.92
CA GLU A 113 -15.01 -21.66 12.32
C GLU A 113 -15.64 -20.60 13.26
N ASN A 114 -16.12 -19.46 12.75
CA ASN A 114 -16.64 -18.33 13.54
C ASN A 114 -15.64 -17.85 14.64
N LYS A 115 -14.34 -17.89 14.33
CA LYS A 115 -13.26 -17.49 15.24
C LYS A 115 -12.74 -16.08 14.98
N LEU A 116 -13.29 -15.34 14.03
CA LEU A 116 -13.00 -13.92 13.84
C LEU A 116 -14.08 -13.07 14.52
N PRO A 117 -13.67 -11.96 15.18
CA PRO A 117 -12.28 -11.61 15.50
C PRO A 117 -11.61 -12.58 16.47
N VAL A 118 -10.32 -12.80 16.30
CA VAL A 118 -9.53 -13.56 17.28
C VAL A 118 -9.54 -12.79 18.61
N LYS A 119 -9.95 -13.46 19.67
CA LYS A 119 -10.10 -12.84 20.99
C LYS A 119 -8.89 -13.10 21.89
N ASP A 120 -8.61 -12.16 22.78
CA ASP A 120 -7.65 -12.31 23.87
C ASP A 120 -8.25 -13.11 25.05
N SER A 121 -7.47 -13.29 26.11
CA SER A 121 -7.91 -13.98 27.33
C SER A 121 -9.08 -13.30 28.05
N MET A 122 -9.36 -12.04 27.77
CA MET A 122 -10.47 -11.27 28.32
C MET A 122 -11.70 -11.23 27.41
N GLY A 123 -11.66 -11.95 26.29
CA GLY A 123 -12.74 -11.99 25.30
C GLY A 123 -12.82 -10.75 24.39
N LYS A 124 -11.84 -9.85 24.45
CA LYS A 124 -11.73 -8.68 23.56
C LYS A 124 -10.97 -9.06 22.29
N ALA A 125 -11.15 -8.27 21.23
CA ALA A 125 -10.36 -8.44 20.02
C ALA A 125 -8.86 -8.33 20.34
N ASN A 126 -8.10 -9.35 19.97
CA ASN A 126 -6.66 -9.37 20.20
C ASN A 126 -5.99 -8.38 19.24
N MET A 127 -5.49 -7.28 19.79
CA MET A 127 -4.79 -6.22 19.06
C MET A 127 -3.30 -6.13 19.45
N VAL A 128 -2.78 -7.11 20.16
CA VAL A 128 -1.37 -7.18 20.53
C VAL A 128 -0.50 -7.37 19.30
N PHE A 129 0.54 -6.55 19.15
CA PHE A 129 1.54 -6.72 18.11
C PHE A 129 2.46 -7.90 18.42
N PRO A 130 2.55 -8.89 17.54
CA PRO A 130 3.60 -9.91 17.66
C PRO A 130 5.00 -9.28 17.64
N LYS A 131 5.98 -9.91 18.31
CA LYS A 131 7.39 -9.50 18.21
C LYS A 131 7.79 -9.48 16.73
N SER A 132 8.52 -8.44 16.31
CA SER A 132 9.08 -8.39 14.96
C SER A 132 10.14 -9.48 14.80
N SER A 133 10.14 -10.14 13.64
CA SER A 133 11.19 -11.09 13.28
C SER A 133 12.55 -10.37 13.19
N GLU A 134 13.61 -11.06 13.56
CA GLU A 134 14.98 -10.58 13.36
C GLU A 134 15.43 -10.74 11.90
N LYS A 135 14.81 -11.66 11.17
CA LYS A 135 15.02 -11.83 9.75
C LYS A 135 14.23 -10.76 8.98
N LEU A 136 14.84 -10.30 7.92
CA LEU A 136 14.24 -9.35 6.99
C LEU A 136 13.85 -10.05 5.69
N LYS A 137 12.81 -9.53 5.05
CA LYS A 137 12.46 -9.84 3.67
C LYS A 137 12.46 -8.57 2.84
N THR A 138 12.72 -8.69 1.55
CA THR A 138 12.60 -7.60 0.58
C THR A 138 11.53 -7.97 -0.43
N VAL A 139 10.51 -7.15 -0.51
CA VAL A 139 9.34 -7.35 -1.38
C VAL A 139 9.33 -6.27 -2.44
N ARG A 140 9.21 -6.65 -3.70
CA ARG A 140 9.25 -5.76 -4.87
C ARG A 140 7.90 -5.68 -5.54
N PHE A 141 7.50 -4.43 -5.84
CA PHE A 141 6.28 -4.11 -6.57
C PHE A 141 6.60 -3.29 -7.81
N LYS A 142 5.85 -3.52 -8.88
CA LYS A 142 5.96 -2.75 -10.12
C LYS A 142 4.60 -2.25 -10.57
N GLN A 143 4.54 -1.00 -11.00
CA GLN A 143 3.35 -0.42 -11.59
C GLN A 143 3.71 0.65 -12.61
N GLU A 144 2.97 0.66 -13.72
CA GLU A 144 3.07 1.69 -14.75
C GLU A 144 1.78 2.54 -14.76
N ASN A 145 1.88 3.73 -15.27
CA ASN A 145 0.74 4.65 -15.48
C ASN A 145 -0.03 4.97 -14.20
N VAL A 146 0.67 5.23 -13.10
CA VAL A 146 0.10 5.73 -11.85
C VAL A 146 0.85 6.97 -11.39
N HIS A 147 0.17 7.84 -10.67
CA HIS A 147 0.70 9.13 -10.21
C HIS A 147 1.26 9.07 -8.79
N ASP A 148 1.09 7.96 -8.07
CA ASP A 148 1.58 7.77 -6.71
C ASP A 148 1.83 6.30 -6.39
N PHE A 149 2.62 6.07 -5.32
CA PHE A 149 2.90 4.75 -4.79
C PHE A 149 2.69 4.74 -3.28
N ALA A 150 1.77 3.92 -2.81
CA ALA A 150 1.45 3.73 -1.41
C ALA A 150 1.71 2.29 -0.97
N TRP A 151 1.99 2.10 0.34
CA TRP A 151 2.13 0.77 0.91
C TRP A 151 1.60 0.70 2.35
N PHE A 152 1.17 -0.50 2.75
CA PHE A 152 0.56 -0.78 4.04
C PHE A 152 1.21 -2.01 4.63
N ALA A 153 1.55 -1.97 5.93
CA ALA A 153 2.17 -3.10 6.59
C ALA A 153 1.72 -3.24 8.06
N ASP A 154 1.27 -4.44 8.41
CA ASP A 154 0.94 -4.82 9.79
C ASP A 154 1.15 -6.33 9.98
N LYS A 155 1.67 -6.72 11.12
CA LYS A 155 1.87 -8.14 11.46
C LYS A 155 0.59 -8.88 11.84
N ARG A 156 -0.47 -8.13 12.09
CA ARG A 156 -1.78 -8.63 12.56
C ARG A 156 -2.81 -8.76 11.43
N TYR A 157 -2.46 -8.38 10.19
CA TYR A 157 -3.41 -8.43 9.10
C TYR A 157 -3.91 -9.85 8.85
N HIS A 158 -5.23 -9.95 8.81
CA HIS A 158 -5.95 -10.98 8.11
C HIS A 158 -6.03 -10.60 6.64
N VAL A 159 -6.02 -11.58 5.76
CA VAL A 159 -5.98 -11.36 4.31
C VAL A 159 -7.12 -12.12 3.66
N LEU A 160 -7.89 -11.45 2.82
CA LEU A 160 -8.84 -12.08 1.90
C LEU A 160 -8.46 -11.75 0.47
N LYS A 161 -8.73 -12.68 -0.41
CA LYS A 161 -8.51 -12.54 -1.84
C LYS A 161 -9.82 -12.81 -2.57
N GLY A 162 -10.08 -12.03 -3.60
CA GLY A 162 -11.24 -12.20 -4.45
C GLY A 162 -10.95 -11.75 -5.87
N GLU A 163 -11.92 -11.91 -6.73
CA GLU A 163 -11.86 -11.48 -8.13
C GLU A 163 -13.13 -10.74 -8.49
N ILE A 164 -12.99 -9.68 -9.29
CA ILE A 164 -14.11 -8.91 -9.82
C ILE A 164 -13.99 -8.86 -11.33
N GLN A 165 -15.03 -9.30 -12.03
CA GLN A 165 -15.12 -9.09 -13.47
C GLN A 165 -15.54 -7.63 -13.73
N LEU A 166 -14.78 -6.93 -14.56
CA LEU A 166 -15.10 -5.53 -14.86
C LEU A 166 -16.33 -5.44 -15.77
N PRO A 167 -17.29 -4.54 -15.47
CA PRO A 167 -18.39 -4.24 -16.36
C PRO A 167 -17.82 -3.80 -17.74
N SER A 168 -18.43 -4.27 -18.79
CA SER A 168 -18.04 -3.94 -20.19
C SER A 168 -16.68 -4.44 -20.66
N SER A 169 -16.06 -5.38 -19.95
CA SER A 169 -14.85 -6.06 -20.41
C SER A 169 -14.83 -7.51 -19.93
N GLU A 170 -14.14 -8.38 -20.69
CA GLU A 170 -13.90 -9.79 -20.25
C GLU A 170 -12.77 -9.89 -19.22
N LYS A 171 -12.26 -8.75 -18.74
CA LYS A 171 -11.12 -8.71 -17.82
C LYS A 171 -11.56 -8.92 -16.39
N THR A 172 -10.91 -9.85 -15.71
CA THR A 172 -11.03 -10.08 -14.27
C THR A 172 -9.92 -9.32 -13.55
N VAL A 173 -10.27 -8.68 -12.44
CA VAL A 173 -9.36 -7.97 -11.55
C VAL A 173 -9.28 -8.71 -10.22
N GLU A 174 -8.08 -9.06 -9.83
CA GLU A 174 -7.80 -9.63 -8.53
C GLU A 174 -7.91 -8.54 -7.44
N THR A 175 -8.56 -8.86 -6.34
CA THR A 175 -8.78 -7.96 -5.22
C THR A 175 -8.21 -8.55 -3.94
N TRP A 176 -7.59 -7.70 -3.12
CA TRP A 176 -7.03 -8.07 -1.83
C TRP A 176 -7.60 -7.19 -0.73
N ALA A 177 -8.04 -7.80 0.34
CA ALA A 177 -8.55 -7.10 1.52
C ALA A 177 -7.69 -7.44 2.73
N LEU A 178 -7.10 -6.41 3.35
CA LEU A 178 -6.28 -6.52 4.55
C LEU A 178 -6.96 -5.81 5.70
N PHE A 179 -7.14 -6.50 6.82
CA PHE A 179 -7.83 -5.97 7.99
C PHE A 179 -7.31 -6.59 9.28
N THR A 180 -7.48 -5.90 10.40
CA THR A 180 -7.13 -6.42 11.72
C THR A 180 -8.34 -6.99 12.45
N ASN A 181 -8.13 -7.55 13.63
CA ASN A 181 -9.25 -8.01 14.48
C ASN A 181 -10.23 -6.90 14.88
N ASN A 182 -9.80 -5.65 14.83
CA ASN A 182 -10.66 -4.51 15.16
C ASN A 182 -11.72 -4.28 14.09
N GLU A 183 -11.33 -4.32 12.82
CA GLU A 183 -12.25 -4.18 11.68
C GLU A 183 -13.15 -5.41 11.53
N ALA A 184 -12.67 -6.60 11.92
CA ALA A 184 -13.46 -7.84 11.89
C ALA A 184 -14.68 -7.79 12.85
N ILE A 185 -14.69 -6.90 13.87
CA ILE A 185 -15.84 -6.71 14.76
C ILE A 185 -16.93 -5.86 14.09
N SER A 186 -16.54 -4.92 13.29
CA SER A 186 -17.46 -3.97 12.67
C SER A 186 -18.17 -4.62 11.49
N LYS A 187 -19.47 -4.91 11.63
CA LYS A 187 -20.33 -5.31 10.49
C LYS A 187 -20.45 -4.20 9.43
N LYS A 188 -19.91 -3.03 9.69
CA LYS A 188 -19.71 -1.90 8.76
C LYS A 188 -18.24 -1.76 8.42
N SER A 189 -17.60 -2.87 8.12
CA SER A 189 -16.15 -2.96 7.97
C SER A 189 -15.64 -2.05 6.87
N HIS A 190 -14.80 -1.14 7.26
CA HIS A 190 -13.91 -0.44 6.36
C HIS A 190 -12.76 -1.40 6.05
N VAL A 191 -12.88 -2.09 4.95
CA VAL A 191 -11.85 -3.01 4.46
C VAL A 191 -10.91 -2.20 3.59
N ASN A 192 -9.62 -2.20 3.89
CA ASN A 192 -8.62 -1.68 2.98
C ASN A 192 -8.55 -2.65 1.78
N ILE A 193 -9.22 -2.29 0.70
CA ILE A 193 -9.17 -3.07 -0.54
C ILE A 193 -8.02 -2.53 -1.35
N VAL A 194 -6.97 -3.32 -1.48
CA VAL A 194 -5.93 -3.10 -2.48
C VAL A 194 -6.36 -3.87 -3.72
N VAL A 195 -6.64 -3.16 -4.79
CA VAL A 195 -6.94 -3.78 -6.08
C VAL A 195 -5.63 -3.88 -6.85
N SER A 196 -5.13 -5.09 -7.01
CA SER A 196 -4.00 -5.39 -7.88
C SER A 196 -4.50 -5.88 -9.24
N LYS A 197 -3.74 -5.65 -10.29
CA LYS A 197 -4.14 -5.93 -11.64
C LYS A 197 -3.04 -6.53 -12.49
N SER A 198 -3.41 -7.53 -13.30
CA SER A 198 -2.71 -7.86 -14.53
C SER A 198 -3.37 -7.15 -15.72
N GLY A 199 -2.64 -6.23 -16.38
CA GLY A 199 -3.06 -5.53 -17.61
C GLY A 199 -3.55 -4.06 -17.38
N ASN A 200 -3.50 -3.22 -18.41
CA ASN A 200 -3.68 -1.73 -18.47
C ASN A 200 -4.94 -1.05 -17.85
N ILE A 201 -5.29 -1.25 -16.60
CA ILE A 201 -6.34 -0.50 -15.88
C ILE A 201 -5.73 0.13 -14.61
N PRO A 202 -5.97 1.38 -14.27
CA PRO A 202 -5.37 2.00 -13.09
C PRO A 202 -5.83 1.31 -11.80
N VAL A 203 -4.88 1.04 -10.92
CA VAL A 203 -5.14 0.53 -9.56
C VAL A 203 -5.87 1.61 -8.77
N LYS A 204 -7.02 1.30 -8.24
CA LYS A 204 -7.72 2.17 -7.31
C LYS A 204 -7.54 1.62 -5.90
N ILE A 205 -6.73 2.29 -5.11
CA ILE A 205 -6.68 2.05 -3.66
C ILE A 205 -7.87 2.76 -3.05
N LEU A 206 -8.90 2.00 -2.69
CA LEU A 206 -10.03 2.53 -1.94
C LEU A 206 -9.71 2.38 -0.45
N THR A 207 -9.18 3.44 0.15
CA THR A 207 -9.21 3.60 1.60
C THR A 207 -10.58 4.18 1.95
N LEU A 208 -11.47 3.35 2.45
CA LEU A 208 -12.69 3.86 3.05
C LEU A 208 -12.32 4.33 4.46
N CYS A 209 -12.07 5.62 4.62
CA CYS A 209 -12.00 6.25 5.93
C CYS A 209 -13.40 6.41 6.53
N PRO A 210 -13.51 6.33 7.88
CA PRO A 210 -14.79 6.52 8.59
C PRO A 210 -15.35 7.92 8.40
#